data_5b555e93fcade99b6a2e3524c660552a
#
_entry.id   5b555e93fcade99b6a2e3524c660552a
#
_cell.length_a   1.000
_cell.length_b   1.000
_cell.length_c   1.000
_cell.angle_alpha   90.00
_cell.angle_beta   90.00
_cell.angle_gamma   90.00
#
_symmetry.space_group_name_H-M   'P 1'
#
loop_
_entity.id
_entity.type
_entity.pdbx_description
1 polymer ?
#
loop_
_entity_poly.entity_id
_entity_poly.type
_entity_poly.pdbx_seq_one_letter_code
_entity_poly.pdbx_strand_id
1 'polypeptide(L)'
;MLITKPHRHHMLWYVIGGSEASAFYKATLHLVWSARAALYLTAVLFLAGLALSQQHQHFMIAGLLAFYHAVMYVQLPGFINAVPHRVATWVLLAFFLQGVAVSPGVGNLAYLPYSLLHAVLYVKGLWGKPTYYPNLITAAGLLLLPLSEAPLEAVFSFPLASVYSLMYRIDFSRAKKRFTAATATAVAAAYVAAFLAVKAGYPWAVAAPSLLLTIFAVPRLNDLYGASAFFFRWVVALAPLGTHLVYMAFGVIMSALCVPYFIPAILYREVPRYRVELVAVAATAYVLRNAGFEAPAAVLVAGLVLYVAWRSFRERYYPPPPPP
;
A
#
# COMPACT_ATOMS: atom_id res chain seq x y z
N MET A 1 11.54 -21.29 -19.41
CA MET A 1 12.51 -20.23 -19.63
C MET A 1 13.15 -19.92 -18.29
N LEU A 2 14.38 -20.32 -18.12
CA LEU A 2 15.16 -20.22 -16.88
C LEU A 2 15.39 -18.76 -16.56
N ILE A 3 14.81 -18.29 -15.48
CA ILE A 3 15.16 -17.00 -14.89
C ILE A 3 16.54 -17.20 -14.26
N THR A 4 17.57 -16.96 -15.06
CA THR A 4 18.93 -16.80 -14.57
C THR A 4 18.92 -15.75 -13.50
N LYS A 5 19.58 -16.02 -12.38
CA LYS A 5 19.70 -15.21 -11.15
C LYS A 5 19.44 -13.73 -11.41
N PRO A 6 18.34 -13.16 -10.90
CA PRO A 6 18.10 -11.75 -11.07
C PRO A 6 19.25 -11.01 -10.40
N HIS A 7 19.91 -10.17 -11.16
CA HIS A 7 20.66 -9.08 -10.56
C HIS A 7 19.66 -8.36 -9.66
N ARG A 8 19.93 -8.31 -8.36
CA ARG A 8 19.06 -7.92 -7.23
C ARG A 8 18.51 -6.48 -7.29
N HIS A 9 18.49 -5.83 -8.46
CA HIS A 9 18.57 -4.38 -8.47
C HIS A 9 17.33 -3.62 -8.94
N HIS A 10 16.39 -4.21 -9.67
CA HIS A 10 15.25 -3.42 -10.19
C HIS A 10 14.01 -4.26 -10.43
N MET A 11 13.10 -4.34 -9.44
CA MET A 11 11.76 -4.90 -9.65
C MET A 11 10.97 -4.17 -10.77
N LEU A 12 11.31 -2.92 -11.06
CA LEU A 12 10.63 -2.09 -12.07
C LEU A 12 11.07 -2.41 -13.51
N TRP A 13 12.28 -2.95 -13.74
CA TRP A 13 12.86 -3.15 -15.05
C TRP A 13 12.47 -4.45 -15.74
N TYR A 14 11.89 -5.41 -15.04
CA TYR A 14 11.60 -6.73 -15.59
C TYR A 14 10.34 -6.81 -16.46
N VAL A 15 9.58 -5.73 -16.57
CA VAL A 15 8.23 -5.76 -17.17
C VAL A 15 8.24 -5.29 -18.63
N ILE A 16 9.24 -4.56 -19.06
CA ILE A 16 9.21 -3.89 -20.38
C ILE A 16 10.51 -4.15 -21.15
N GLY A 17 10.39 -4.76 -22.32
CA GLY A 17 11.49 -4.97 -23.27
C GLY A 17 11.40 -4.05 -24.49
N GLY A 18 12.53 -3.66 -25.06
CA GLY A 18 12.62 -2.99 -26.36
C GLY A 18 12.47 -1.46 -26.34
N SER A 19 11.94 -0.90 -27.42
CA SER A 19 11.83 0.55 -27.68
C SER A 19 10.99 1.33 -26.65
N GLU A 20 10.18 0.64 -25.85
CA GLU A 20 9.39 1.23 -24.77
C GLU A 20 10.22 1.57 -23.53
N ALA A 21 11.44 1.03 -23.42
CA ALA A 21 12.30 1.24 -22.25
C ALA A 21 12.68 2.71 -22.05
N SER A 22 12.88 3.49 -23.10
CA SER A 22 13.20 4.92 -23.01
C SER A 22 12.01 5.74 -22.50
N ALA A 23 10.79 5.46 -22.99
CA ALA A 23 9.58 6.13 -22.53
C ALA A 23 9.29 5.77 -21.08
N PHE A 24 9.47 4.51 -20.71
CA PHE A 24 9.35 4.02 -19.35
C PHE A 24 10.35 4.68 -18.39
N TYR A 25 11.62 4.78 -18.81
CA TYR A 25 12.66 5.46 -18.03
C TYR A 25 12.28 6.91 -17.70
N LYS A 26 11.88 7.68 -18.73
CA LYS A 26 11.45 9.07 -18.56
C LYS A 26 10.23 9.19 -17.63
N ALA A 27 9.26 8.30 -17.77
CA ALA A 27 8.08 8.25 -16.91
C ALA A 27 8.44 7.85 -15.47
N THR A 28 9.38 6.91 -15.30
CA THR A 28 9.85 6.45 -13.99
C THR A 28 10.50 7.56 -13.18
N LEU A 29 11.26 8.46 -13.83
CA LEU A 29 11.83 9.63 -13.15
C LEU A 29 10.74 10.52 -12.54
N HIS A 30 9.65 10.77 -13.27
CA HIS A 30 8.53 11.56 -12.74
C HIS A 30 7.80 10.85 -11.61
N LEU A 31 7.63 9.53 -11.71
CA LEU A 31 7.09 8.72 -10.63
C LEU A 31 7.94 8.84 -9.36
N VAL A 32 9.26 8.73 -9.49
CA VAL A 32 10.16 8.82 -8.34
C VAL A 32 10.04 10.19 -7.67
N TRP A 33 10.00 11.28 -8.43
CA TRP A 33 9.84 12.62 -7.85
C TRP A 33 8.51 12.81 -7.16
N SER A 34 7.39 12.41 -7.79
CA SER A 34 6.06 12.53 -7.18
C SER A 34 5.91 11.61 -5.96
N ALA A 35 6.48 10.40 -6.00
CA ALA A 35 6.49 9.49 -4.86
C ALA A 35 7.32 10.03 -3.69
N ARG A 36 8.47 10.64 -3.95
CA ARG A 36 9.26 11.32 -2.91
C ARG A 36 8.47 12.47 -2.29
N ALA A 37 7.82 13.30 -3.11
CA ALA A 37 6.97 14.37 -2.62
C ALA A 37 5.85 13.84 -1.72
N ALA A 38 5.17 12.76 -2.11
CA ALA A 38 4.14 12.12 -1.31
C ALA A 38 4.70 11.46 -0.02
N LEU A 39 5.90 10.89 -0.04
CA LEU A 39 6.57 10.35 1.16
C LEU A 39 6.96 11.45 2.14
N TYR A 40 7.47 12.60 1.65
CA TYR A 40 7.73 13.75 2.52
C TYR A 40 6.44 14.33 3.08
N LEU A 41 5.41 14.43 2.26
CA LEU A 41 4.07 14.83 2.71
C LEU A 41 3.55 13.88 3.81
N THR A 42 3.74 12.58 3.67
CA THR A 42 3.41 11.58 4.70
C THR A 42 4.06 11.92 6.03
N ALA A 43 5.37 12.20 6.02
CA ALA A 43 6.09 12.54 7.24
C ALA A 43 5.58 13.86 7.86
N VAL A 44 5.33 14.88 7.04
CA VAL A 44 4.79 16.18 7.50
C VAL A 44 3.40 16.01 8.11
N LEU A 45 2.52 15.22 7.48
CA LEU A 45 1.17 14.98 7.98
C LEU A 45 1.18 14.20 9.31
N PHE A 46 2.04 13.18 9.45
CA PHE A 46 2.17 12.47 10.72
C PHE A 46 2.72 13.36 11.84
N LEU A 47 3.72 14.20 11.55
CA LEU A 47 4.23 15.17 12.52
C LEU A 47 3.15 16.21 12.90
N ALA A 48 2.38 16.70 11.93
CA ALA A 48 1.25 17.59 12.20
C ALA A 48 0.19 16.90 13.07
N GLY A 49 -0.12 15.62 12.81
CA GLY A 49 -1.03 14.83 13.63
C GLY A 49 -0.56 14.64 15.06
N LEU A 50 0.76 14.54 15.28
CA LEU A 50 1.32 14.46 16.63
C LEU A 50 1.31 15.83 17.35
N ALA A 51 1.52 16.92 16.62
CA ALA A 51 1.59 18.27 17.18
C ALA A 51 0.21 18.90 17.41
N LEU A 52 -0.77 18.61 16.57
CA LEU A 52 -2.10 19.25 16.55
C LEU A 52 -3.17 18.27 17.07
N SER A 53 -3.30 18.16 18.38
CA SER A 53 -4.20 17.18 19.04
C SER A 53 -5.65 17.25 18.55
N GLN A 54 -6.18 18.44 18.28
CA GLN A 54 -7.55 18.62 17.79
C GLN A 54 -7.77 18.08 16.38
N GLN A 55 -6.71 17.99 15.56
CA GLN A 55 -6.74 17.49 14.19
C GLN A 55 -5.96 16.17 14.04
N HIS A 56 -5.60 15.54 15.16
CA HIS A 56 -4.81 14.32 15.19
C HIS A 56 -5.33 13.26 14.21
N GLN A 57 -6.61 12.94 14.31
CA GLN A 57 -7.26 11.94 13.49
C GLN A 57 -7.18 12.26 12.00
N HIS A 58 -7.46 13.52 11.63
CA HIS A 58 -7.43 13.97 10.26
C HIS A 58 -6.03 13.79 9.64
N PHE A 59 -5.01 14.29 10.32
CA PHE A 59 -3.63 14.22 9.80
C PHE A 59 -3.07 12.81 9.80
N MET A 60 -3.44 11.96 10.76
CA MET A 60 -3.02 10.56 10.77
C MET A 60 -3.63 9.78 9.60
N ILE A 61 -4.90 10.00 9.29
CA ILE A 61 -5.55 9.37 8.13
C ILE A 61 -4.99 9.94 6.82
N ALA A 62 -4.85 11.25 6.70
CA ALA A 62 -4.26 11.88 5.52
C ALA A 62 -2.81 11.41 5.28
N GLY A 63 -2.01 11.26 6.34
CA GLY A 63 -0.66 10.72 6.28
C GLY A 63 -0.63 9.27 5.79
N LEU A 64 -1.55 8.42 6.28
CA LEU A 64 -1.70 7.05 5.81
C LEU A 64 -2.08 7.01 4.33
N LEU A 65 -3.04 7.83 3.91
CA LEU A 65 -3.44 7.94 2.49
C LEU A 65 -2.30 8.42 1.60
N ALA A 66 -1.51 9.41 2.06
CA ALA A 66 -0.33 9.91 1.35
C ALA A 66 0.73 8.81 1.17
N PHE A 67 0.96 8.01 2.21
CA PHE A 67 1.85 6.87 2.15
C PHE A 67 1.40 5.85 1.11
N TYR A 68 0.12 5.46 1.14
CA TYR A 68 -0.42 4.51 0.17
C TYR A 68 -0.45 5.09 -1.25
N HIS A 69 -0.72 6.38 -1.41
CA HIS A 69 -0.57 7.05 -2.70
C HIS A 69 0.87 6.89 -3.24
N ALA A 70 1.88 7.22 -2.44
CA ALA A 70 3.27 7.12 -2.84
C ALA A 70 3.68 5.70 -3.26
N VAL A 71 3.34 4.71 -2.42
CA VAL A 71 3.72 3.30 -2.64
C VAL A 71 2.97 2.71 -3.83
N MET A 72 1.66 2.88 -3.90
CA MET A 72 0.84 2.24 -4.91
C MET A 72 1.03 2.89 -6.28
N TYR A 73 1.16 4.20 -6.33
CA TYR A 73 1.36 4.89 -7.60
C TYR A 73 2.70 4.55 -8.25
N VAL A 74 3.77 4.43 -7.48
CA VAL A 74 5.09 3.99 -7.98
C VAL A 74 5.05 2.56 -8.50
N GLN A 75 4.18 1.74 -7.97
CA GLN A 75 4.01 0.35 -8.40
C GLN A 75 3.13 0.21 -9.65
N LEU A 76 2.42 1.26 -10.09
CA LEU A 76 1.55 1.22 -11.26
C LEU A 76 2.17 0.51 -12.47
N PRO A 77 3.38 0.86 -12.93
CA PRO A 77 3.99 0.18 -14.08
C PRO A 77 4.14 -1.33 -13.89
N GLY A 78 4.52 -1.74 -12.69
CA GLY A 78 4.71 -3.15 -12.37
C GLY A 78 3.41 -3.93 -12.17
N PHE A 79 2.31 -3.26 -11.83
CA PHE A 79 1.02 -3.90 -11.56
C PHE A 79 0.08 -3.86 -12.76
N ILE A 80 0.03 -2.73 -13.45
CA ILE A 80 -0.97 -2.52 -14.50
C ILE A 80 -0.38 -2.43 -15.91
N ASN A 81 0.93 -2.66 -16.06
CA ASN A 81 1.62 -2.53 -17.35
C ASN A 81 1.30 -1.21 -18.08
N ALA A 82 1.05 -0.16 -17.34
CA ALA A 82 0.81 1.16 -17.89
C ALA A 82 2.01 2.05 -17.59
N VAL A 83 2.50 2.75 -18.60
CA VAL A 83 3.47 3.81 -18.42
C VAL A 83 2.72 5.04 -17.90
N PRO A 84 3.00 5.56 -16.69
CA PRO A 84 2.31 6.72 -16.17
C PRO A 84 2.62 7.93 -17.03
N HIS A 85 1.58 8.70 -17.34
CA HIS A 85 1.75 9.94 -18.07
C HIS A 85 2.23 11.04 -17.10
N ARG A 86 3.27 11.80 -17.52
CA ARG A 86 3.88 12.86 -16.71
C ARG A 86 2.85 13.81 -16.09
N VAL A 87 1.92 14.31 -16.91
CA VAL A 87 0.90 15.25 -16.45
C VAL A 87 -0.05 14.57 -15.46
N ALA A 88 -0.54 13.36 -15.78
CA ALA A 88 -1.43 12.62 -14.89
C ALA A 88 -0.81 12.35 -13.52
N THR A 89 0.50 12.12 -13.44
CA THR A 89 1.24 11.93 -12.19
C THR A 89 1.11 13.13 -11.26
N TRP A 90 1.35 14.34 -11.79
CA TRP A 90 1.29 15.56 -11.00
C TRP A 90 -0.15 16.02 -10.72
N VAL A 91 -1.06 15.81 -11.68
CA VAL A 91 -2.50 16.09 -11.48
C VAL A 91 -3.06 15.20 -10.36
N LEU A 92 -2.66 13.92 -10.33
CA LEU A 92 -3.09 13.01 -9.28
C LEU A 92 -2.59 13.45 -7.90
N LEU A 93 -1.33 13.88 -7.79
CA LEU A 93 -0.79 14.45 -6.55
C LEU A 93 -1.50 15.76 -6.17
N ALA A 94 -1.80 16.62 -7.13
CA ALA A 94 -2.55 17.86 -6.88
C ALA A 94 -3.97 17.59 -6.37
N PHE A 95 -4.69 16.64 -6.96
CA PHE A 95 -6.01 16.23 -6.46
C PHE A 95 -5.93 15.58 -5.07
N PHE A 96 -4.86 14.85 -4.78
CA PHE A 96 -4.63 14.33 -3.43
C PHE A 96 -4.44 15.46 -2.42
N LEU A 97 -3.59 16.45 -2.72
CA LEU A 97 -3.38 17.64 -1.87
C LEU A 97 -4.66 18.45 -1.69
N GLN A 98 -5.45 18.62 -2.75
CA GLN A 98 -6.78 19.23 -2.67
C GLN A 98 -7.66 18.44 -1.68
N GLY A 99 -7.68 17.10 -1.78
CA GLY A 99 -8.41 16.24 -0.85
C GLY A 99 -8.02 16.50 0.59
N VAL A 100 -6.71 16.53 0.89
CA VAL A 100 -6.19 16.82 2.25
C VAL A 100 -6.64 18.19 2.74
N ALA A 101 -6.55 19.23 1.90
CA ALA A 101 -6.86 20.59 2.30
C ALA A 101 -8.37 20.83 2.52
N VAL A 102 -9.22 20.17 1.74
CA VAL A 102 -10.68 20.41 1.73
C VAL A 102 -11.44 19.44 2.65
N SER A 103 -10.89 18.27 2.94
CA SER A 103 -11.57 17.25 3.75
C SER A 103 -11.98 17.68 5.18
N PRO A 104 -11.34 18.63 5.87
CA PRO A 104 -11.86 19.14 7.13
C PRO A 104 -13.25 19.75 7.05
N GLY A 105 -13.64 20.28 5.89
CA GLY A 105 -14.94 20.93 5.69
C GLY A 105 -16.02 20.01 5.10
N VAL A 106 -15.65 19.09 4.22
CA VAL A 106 -16.62 18.26 3.47
C VAL A 106 -16.40 16.76 3.63
N GLY A 107 -15.52 16.36 4.54
CA GLY A 107 -15.17 14.94 4.75
C GLY A 107 -14.38 14.36 3.58
N ASN A 108 -14.32 13.03 3.55
CA ASN A 108 -13.54 12.32 2.54
C ASN A 108 -14.10 12.42 1.11
N LEU A 109 -15.28 13.01 0.93
CA LEU A 109 -15.80 13.37 -0.41
C LEU A 109 -14.85 14.30 -1.17
N ALA A 110 -14.03 15.09 -0.46
CA ALA A 110 -12.96 15.91 -1.02
C ALA A 110 -11.95 15.11 -1.88
N TYR A 111 -11.79 13.80 -1.62
CA TYR A 111 -10.90 12.94 -2.40
C TYR A 111 -11.55 12.37 -3.68
N LEU A 112 -12.78 12.76 -4.03
CA LEU A 112 -13.47 12.21 -5.20
C LEU A 112 -12.68 12.37 -6.52
N PRO A 113 -12.14 13.55 -6.87
CA PRO A 113 -11.35 13.71 -8.10
C PRO A 113 -10.09 12.83 -8.10
N TYR A 114 -9.40 12.75 -6.98
CA TYR A 114 -8.25 11.88 -6.78
C TYR A 114 -8.63 10.40 -6.98
N SER A 115 -9.70 9.95 -6.34
CA SER A 115 -10.16 8.58 -6.36
C SER A 115 -10.59 8.12 -7.75
N LEU A 116 -11.34 8.95 -8.47
CA LEU A 116 -11.77 8.66 -9.83
C LEU A 116 -10.58 8.56 -10.80
N LEU A 117 -9.69 9.55 -10.80
CA LEU A 117 -8.52 9.53 -11.69
C LEU A 117 -7.62 8.32 -11.38
N HIS A 118 -7.36 8.05 -10.11
CA HIS A 118 -6.49 6.94 -9.69
C HIS A 118 -7.13 5.59 -10.02
N ALA A 119 -8.43 5.42 -9.80
CA ALA A 119 -9.15 4.19 -10.16
C ALA A 119 -9.12 3.93 -11.68
N VAL A 120 -9.32 4.97 -12.50
CA VAL A 120 -9.22 4.85 -13.98
C VAL A 120 -7.83 4.37 -14.39
N LEU A 121 -6.77 4.88 -13.77
CA LEU A 121 -5.40 4.43 -14.05
C LEU A 121 -5.21 2.94 -13.69
N TYR A 122 -5.79 2.46 -12.59
CA TYR A 122 -5.75 1.04 -12.22
C TYR A 122 -6.58 0.16 -13.14
N VAL A 123 -7.77 0.59 -13.53
CA VAL A 123 -8.63 -0.16 -14.45
C VAL A 123 -7.99 -0.27 -15.83
N LYS A 124 -7.28 0.76 -16.29
CA LYS A 124 -6.55 0.73 -17.58
C LYS A 124 -5.59 -0.45 -17.68
N GLY A 125 -5.00 -0.88 -16.59
CA GLY A 125 -4.11 -2.04 -16.57
C GLY A 125 -4.78 -3.39 -16.81
N LEU A 126 -6.10 -3.46 -16.80
CA LEU A 126 -6.83 -4.67 -17.17
C LEU A 126 -6.72 -4.98 -18.68
N TRP A 127 -6.37 -4.00 -19.50
CA TRP A 127 -6.09 -4.17 -20.92
C TRP A 127 -4.61 -4.33 -21.26
N GLY A 128 -3.73 -4.32 -20.21
CA GLY A 128 -2.30 -4.57 -20.37
C GLY A 128 -1.96 -6.06 -20.52
N LYS A 129 -0.75 -6.37 -20.97
CA LYS A 129 -0.22 -7.75 -21.05
C LYS A 129 1.09 -7.83 -20.23
N PRO A 130 1.17 -8.74 -19.23
CA PRO A 130 0.11 -9.60 -18.72
C PRO A 130 -0.94 -8.79 -17.92
N THR A 131 -2.19 -9.18 -18.03
CA THR A 131 -3.28 -8.56 -17.27
C THR A 131 -3.14 -8.85 -15.79
N TYR A 132 -3.28 -7.82 -14.94
CA TYR A 132 -3.20 -7.98 -13.49
C TYR A 132 -4.56 -7.69 -12.84
N TYR A 133 -5.39 -8.71 -12.74
CA TYR A 133 -6.76 -8.63 -12.22
C TYR A 133 -6.90 -8.12 -10.76
N PRO A 134 -5.95 -8.37 -9.81
CA PRO A 134 -6.05 -7.82 -8.47
C PRO A 134 -6.18 -6.29 -8.39
N ASN A 135 -5.83 -5.57 -9.46
CA ASN A 135 -6.06 -4.12 -9.56
C ASN A 135 -7.52 -3.71 -9.39
N LEU A 136 -8.47 -4.62 -9.66
CA LEU A 136 -9.90 -4.38 -9.38
C LEU A 136 -10.18 -4.13 -7.91
N ILE A 137 -9.44 -4.79 -7.00
CA ILE A 137 -9.59 -4.60 -5.56
C ILE A 137 -9.12 -3.20 -5.17
N THR A 138 -7.96 -2.77 -5.68
CA THR A 138 -7.46 -1.40 -5.44
C THR A 138 -8.39 -0.34 -6.01
N ALA A 139 -8.90 -0.54 -7.23
CA ALA A 139 -9.85 0.38 -7.84
C ALA A 139 -11.16 0.48 -7.05
N ALA A 140 -11.68 -0.65 -6.55
CA ALA A 140 -12.83 -0.65 -5.66
C ALA A 140 -12.56 0.16 -4.38
N GLY A 141 -11.42 -0.07 -3.73
CA GLY A 141 -11.03 0.68 -2.53
C GLY A 141 -10.88 2.19 -2.77
N LEU A 142 -10.34 2.59 -3.92
CA LEU A 142 -10.27 4.01 -4.31
C LEU A 142 -11.66 4.62 -4.43
N LEU A 143 -12.62 3.92 -5.05
CA LEU A 143 -13.99 4.41 -5.19
C LEU A 143 -14.76 4.44 -3.85
N LEU A 144 -14.35 3.63 -2.87
CA LEU A 144 -14.93 3.64 -1.53
C LEU A 144 -14.38 4.77 -0.64
N LEU A 145 -13.20 5.33 -0.95
CA LEU A 145 -12.59 6.38 -0.14
C LEU A 145 -13.49 7.63 0.00
N PRO A 146 -14.09 8.19 -1.06
CA PRO A 146 -15.00 9.33 -0.93
C PRO A 146 -16.27 9.04 -0.13
N LEU A 147 -16.63 7.77 0.02
CA LEU A 147 -17.82 7.32 0.74
C LEU A 147 -17.56 7.05 2.23
N SER A 148 -16.30 7.12 2.65
CA SER A 148 -15.92 6.91 4.04
C SER A 148 -16.20 8.15 4.89
N GLU A 149 -16.86 7.96 6.04
CA GLU A 149 -17.22 9.02 6.99
C GLU A 149 -16.39 8.89 8.27
N ALA A 150 -16.13 7.66 8.70
CA ALA A 150 -15.34 7.35 9.88
C ALA A 150 -13.87 7.01 9.54
N PRO A 151 -12.93 7.21 10.47
CA PRO A 151 -11.51 6.86 10.26
C PRO A 151 -11.30 5.39 9.93
N LEU A 152 -12.07 4.51 10.56
CA LEU A 152 -12.02 3.07 10.30
C LEU A 152 -12.40 2.76 8.84
N GLU A 153 -13.43 3.42 8.34
CA GLU A 153 -13.85 3.29 6.94
C GLU A 153 -12.77 3.81 5.99
N ALA A 154 -12.14 4.93 6.32
CA ALA A 154 -11.03 5.47 5.51
C ALA A 154 -9.85 4.49 5.43
N VAL A 155 -9.50 3.82 6.53
CA VAL A 155 -8.48 2.75 6.54
C VAL A 155 -8.92 1.55 5.70
N PHE A 156 -10.20 1.18 5.79
CA PHE A 156 -10.77 0.04 5.03
C PHE A 156 -11.15 0.38 3.59
N SER A 157 -10.96 1.60 3.14
CA SER A 157 -11.11 1.99 1.73
C SER A 157 -9.86 1.69 0.91
N PHE A 158 -9.25 2.68 0.30
CA PHE A 158 -8.06 2.57 -0.54
C PHE A 158 -6.86 1.88 0.14
N PRO A 159 -6.49 2.20 1.40
CA PRO A 159 -5.32 1.58 2.02
C PRO A 159 -5.42 0.05 2.09
N LEU A 160 -6.45 -0.50 2.73
CA LEU A 160 -6.58 -1.94 2.90
C LEU A 160 -6.80 -2.69 1.58
N ALA A 161 -7.57 -2.12 0.65
CA ALA A 161 -7.74 -2.67 -0.70
C ALA A 161 -6.42 -2.80 -1.45
N SER A 162 -5.55 -1.80 -1.30
CA SER A 162 -4.20 -1.80 -1.86
C SER A 162 -3.36 -2.93 -1.31
N VAL A 163 -3.45 -3.18 -0.01
CA VAL A 163 -2.74 -4.29 0.64
C VAL A 163 -3.21 -5.63 0.12
N TYR A 164 -4.50 -5.85 0.00
CA TYR A 164 -5.02 -7.10 -0.54
C TYR A 164 -4.58 -7.32 -1.98
N SER A 165 -4.59 -6.30 -2.81
CA SER A 165 -4.04 -6.36 -4.17
C SER A 165 -2.55 -6.71 -4.18
N LEU A 166 -1.75 -6.11 -3.30
CA LEU A 166 -0.32 -6.40 -3.12
C LEU A 166 -0.08 -7.83 -2.65
N MET A 167 -0.84 -8.31 -1.68
CA MET A 167 -0.73 -9.68 -1.16
C MET A 167 -0.98 -10.70 -2.25
N TYR A 168 -1.94 -10.48 -3.12
CA TYR A 168 -2.15 -11.33 -4.28
C TYR A 168 -0.92 -11.40 -5.18
N ARG A 169 -0.21 -10.30 -5.39
CA ARG A 169 1.01 -10.32 -6.20
C ARG A 169 2.13 -11.09 -5.53
N ILE A 170 2.31 -10.89 -4.24
CA ILE A 170 3.31 -11.61 -3.44
C ILE A 170 3.04 -13.11 -3.52
N ASP A 171 1.79 -13.52 -3.34
CA ASP A 171 1.40 -14.91 -3.36
C ASP A 171 1.30 -15.47 -4.78
N PHE A 172 0.90 -14.67 -5.76
CA PHE A 172 0.79 -15.09 -7.15
C PHE A 172 2.12 -15.49 -7.77
N SER A 173 3.20 -14.76 -7.47
CA SER A 173 4.54 -15.17 -7.88
C SER A 173 4.96 -16.51 -7.29
N ARG A 174 4.25 -16.98 -6.26
CA ARG A 174 4.51 -18.17 -5.46
C ARG A 174 3.33 -19.14 -5.40
N ALA A 175 2.14 -18.73 -5.83
CA ALA A 175 0.92 -19.54 -5.72
C ALA A 175 0.84 -20.61 -6.80
N LYS A 176 0.30 -21.78 -6.45
CA LYS A 176 0.03 -22.89 -7.37
C LYS A 176 -1.19 -22.66 -8.26
N LYS A 177 -2.09 -21.75 -7.89
CA LYS A 177 -3.34 -21.45 -8.62
C LYS A 177 -3.26 -20.11 -9.32
N ARG A 178 -3.74 -20.05 -10.57
CA ARG A 178 -3.85 -18.80 -11.31
C ARG A 178 -5.01 -17.96 -10.76
N PHE A 179 -4.74 -16.68 -10.57
CA PHE A 179 -5.75 -15.69 -10.21
C PHE A 179 -6.47 -15.24 -11.49
N THR A 180 -7.77 -15.46 -11.56
CA THR A 180 -8.59 -15.15 -12.73
C THR A 180 -9.37 -13.85 -12.55
N ALA A 181 -9.96 -13.33 -13.64
CA ALA A 181 -10.89 -12.20 -13.57
C ALA A 181 -12.05 -12.49 -12.61
N ALA A 182 -12.62 -13.71 -12.67
CA ALA A 182 -13.73 -14.10 -11.81
C ALA A 182 -13.34 -14.07 -10.30
N THR A 183 -12.16 -14.60 -9.94
CA THR A 183 -11.70 -14.53 -8.55
C THR A 183 -11.41 -13.10 -8.10
N ALA A 184 -10.85 -12.24 -8.97
CA ALA A 184 -10.64 -10.82 -8.66
C ALA A 184 -11.97 -10.09 -8.45
N THR A 185 -12.93 -10.33 -9.31
CA THR A 185 -14.27 -9.74 -9.19
C THR A 185 -14.96 -10.21 -7.91
N ALA A 186 -14.89 -11.50 -7.58
CA ALA A 186 -15.47 -12.03 -6.36
C ALA A 186 -14.85 -11.39 -5.10
N VAL A 187 -13.52 -11.26 -5.07
CA VAL A 187 -12.84 -10.61 -3.93
C VAL A 187 -13.15 -9.11 -3.88
N ALA A 188 -13.19 -8.42 -5.01
CA ALA A 188 -13.55 -7.00 -5.05
C ALA A 188 -15.02 -6.79 -4.60
N ALA A 189 -15.95 -7.63 -5.03
CA ALA A 189 -17.34 -7.59 -4.59
C ALA A 189 -17.48 -7.86 -3.09
N ALA A 190 -16.80 -8.89 -2.58
CA ALA A 190 -16.77 -9.19 -1.16
C ALA A 190 -16.13 -8.04 -0.35
N TYR A 191 -15.12 -7.37 -0.91
CA TYR A 191 -14.50 -6.22 -0.31
C TYR A 191 -15.47 -5.03 -0.20
N VAL A 192 -16.22 -4.73 -1.26
CA VAL A 192 -17.24 -3.68 -1.25
C VAL A 192 -18.35 -4.03 -0.24
N ALA A 193 -18.83 -5.28 -0.25
CA ALA A 193 -19.83 -5.73 0.72
C ALA A 193 -19.34 -5.63 2.17
N ALA A 194 -18.08 -6.00 2.43
CA ALA A 194 -17.46 -5.87 3.74
C ALA A 194 -17.35 -4.40 4.19
N PHE A 195 -16.96 -3.50 3.28
CA PHE A 195 -16.92 -2.07 3.57
C PHE A 195 -18.31 -1.52 3.94
N LEU A 196 -19.33 -1.86 3.17
CA LEU A 196 -20.71 -1.45 3.48
C LEU A 196 -21.21 -2.03 4.82
N ALA A 197 -20.83 -3.26 5.14
CA ALA A 197 -21.14 -3.86 6.42
C ALA A 197 -20.40 -3.16 7.58
N VAL A 198 -19.13 -2.78 7.40
CA VAL A 198 -18.40 -1.98 8.40
C VAL A 198 -19.10 -0.64 8.61
N LYS A 199 -19.52 0.04 7.54
CA LYS A 199 -20.30 1.28 7.61
C LYS A 199 -21.65 1.10 8.33
N ALA A 200 -22.26 -0.07 8.20
CA ALA A 200 -23.49 -0.44 8.91
C ALA A 200 -23.25 -0.91 10.37
N GLY A 201 -22.02 -0.82 10.90
CA GLY A 201 -21.69 -1.18 12.27
C GLY A 201 -21.23 -2.63 12.48
N TYR A 202 -20.90 -3.35 11.42
CA TYR A 202 -20.37 -4.73 11.48
C TYR A 202 -18.88 -4.80 11.14
N PRO A 203 -17.97 -4.34 12.02
CA PRO A 203 -16.54 -4.20 11.70
C PRO A 203 -15.85 -5.53 11.37
N TRP A 204 -16.37 -6.65 11.87
CA TRP A 204 -15.86 -8.00 11.60
C TRP A 204 -16.05 -8.47 10.15
N ALA A 205 -16.87 -7.77 9.37
CA ALA A 205 -17.07 -8.09 7.96
C ALA A 205 -15.77 -8.03 7.15
N VAL A 206 -14.75 -7.30 7.62
CA VAL A 206 -13.41 -7.24 7.02
C VAL A 206 -12.71 -8.60 6.98
N ALA A 207 -13.15 -9.57 7.79
CA ALA A 207 -12.63 -10.93 7.76
C ALA A 207 -12.99 -11.67 6.45
N ALA A 208 -14.10 -11.33 5.80
CA ALA A 208 -14.54 -12.01 4.58
C ALA A 208 -13.55 -11.86 3.40
N PRO A 209 -13.07 -10.67 3.02
CA PRO A 209 -12.02 -10.55 1.99
C PRO A 209 -10.71 -11.25 2.39
N SER A 210 -10.33 -11.24 3.67
CA SER A 210 -9.14 -11.95 4.15
C SER A 210 -9.27 -13.46 3.99
N LEU A 211 -10.45 -14.01 4.27
CA LEU A 211 -10.76 -15.42 4.07
C LEU A 211 -10.71 -15.79 2.58
N LEU A 212 -11.37 -15.03 1.73
CA LEU A 212 -11.34 -15.26 0.28
C LEU A 212 -9.92 -15.16 -0.29
N LEU A 213 -9.15 -14.17 0.17
CA LEU A 213 -7.74 -14.06 -0.20
C LEU A 213 -6.97 -15.32 0.19
N THR A 214 -7.23 -15.88 1.35
CA THR A 214 -6.56 -17.10 1.82
C THR A 214 -6.97 -18.34 1.01
N ILE A 215 -8.24 -18.41 0.62
CA ILE A 215 -8.75 -19.53 -0.21
C ILE A 215 -8.17 -19.48 -1.64
N PHE A 216 -8.16 -18.30 -2.26
CA PHE A 216 -7.74 -18.15 -3.65
C PHE A 216 -6.24 -18.00 -3.85
N ALA A 217 -5.54 -17.42 -2.89
CA ALA A 217 -4.10 -17.27 -2.89
C ALA A 217 -3.51 -17.99 -1.68
N VAL A 218 -3.35 -19.33 -1.81
CA VAL A 218 -2.75 -20.16 -0.75
C VAL A 218 -1.31 -19.71 -0.54
N PRO A 219 -0.96 -19.17 0.63
CA PRO A 219 0.37 -18.65 0.88
C PRO A 219 1.39 -19.77 0.93
N ARG A 220 2.62 -19.46 0.53
CA ARG A 220 3.76 -20.31 0.85
C ARG A 220 4.20 -20.01 2.28
N LEU A 221 4.01 -20.97 3.17
CA LEU A 221 4.46 -20.86 4.56
C LEU A 221 5.90 -21.36 4.78
N ASN A 222 6.59 -21.74 3.73
CA ASN A 222 7.95 -22.27 3.78
C ASN A 222 9.05 -21.21 3.83
N ASP A 223 8.70 -19.95 3.74
CA ASP A 223 9.62 -18.83 3.96
C ASP A 223 9.03 -17.83 4.97
N LEU A 224 9.92 -17.14 5.71
CA LEU A 224 9.52 -16.21 6.77
C LEU A 224 8.69 -15.02 6.26
N TYR A 225 8.93 -14.60 5.01
CA TYR A 225 8.17 -13.51 4.41
C TYR A 225 6.73 -13.92 4.13
N GLY A 226 6.54 -15.07 3.50
CA GLY A 226 5.21 -15.63 3.23
C GLY A 226 4.42 -15.94 4.51
N ALA A 227 5.09 -16.49 5.54
CA ALA A 227 4.49 -16.73 6.85
C ALA A 227 4.07 -15.42 7.53
N SER A 228 4.90 -14.38 7.47
CA SER A 228 4.57 -13.06 8.03
C SER A 228 3.40 -12.40 7.28
N ALA A 229 3.35 -12.52 5.95
CA ALA A 229 2.24 -12.01 5.14
C ALA A 229 0.92 -12.74 5.46
N PHE A 230 0.98 -14.05 5.68
CA PHE A 230 -0.18 -14.84 6.11
C PHE A 230 -0.67 -14.43 7.51
N PHE A 231 0.25 -14.32 8.47
CA PHE A 231 -0.06 -13.82 9.81
C PHE A 231 -0.73 -12.43 9.76
N PHE A 232 -0.20 -11.53 8.94
CA PHE A 232 -0.77 -10.19 8.77
C PHE A 232 -2.24 -10.21 8.30
N ARG A 233 -2.63 -11.09 7.38
CA ARG A 233 -4.03 -11.21 6.92
C ARG A 233 -4.99 -11.46 8.08
N TRP A 234 -4.59 -12.36 8.99
CA TRP A 234 -5.42 -12.71 10.14
C TRP A 234 -5.41 -11.63 11.21
N VAL A 235 -4.27 -10.97 11.45
CA VAL A 235 -4.20 -9.84 12.37
C VAL A 235 -5.16 -8.72 11.93
N VAL A 236 -5.19 -8.38 10.63
CA VAL A 236 -6.14 -7.39 10.09
C VAL A 236 -7.58 -7.84 10.26
N ALA A 237 -7.87 -9.11 10.01
CA ALA A 237 -9.22 -9.67 10.14
C ALA A 237 -9.71 -9.72 11.60
N LEU A 238 -8.81 -9.88 12.57
CA LEU A 238 -9.11 -10.03 13.99
C LEU A 238 -8.96 -8.72 14.79
N ALA A 239 -8.50 -7.64 14.18
CA ALA A 239 -8.22 -6.37 14.83
C ALA A 239 -9.35 -5.30 14.82
N PRO A 240 -10.61 -5.52 14.37
CA PRO A 240 -11.62 -4.47 14.32
C PRO A 240 -12.21 -4.12 15.71
N LEU A 241 -11.41 -4.19 16.76
CA LEU A 241 -11.79 -3.84 18.13
C LEU A 241 -11.69 -2.34 18.41
N GLY A 242 -11.15 -1.56 17.48
CA GLY A 242 -11.03 -0.12 17.61
C GLY A 242 -10.12 0.50 16.54
N THR A 243 -10.35 1.77 16.23
CA THR A 243 -9.62 2.48 15.16
C THR A 243 -8.10 2.44 15.37
N HIS A 244 -7.63 2.66 16.61
CA HIS A 244 -6.20 2.61 16.91
C HIS A 244 -5.59 1.22 16.71
N LEU A 245 -6.29 0.17 17.11
CA LEU A 245 -5.80 -1.21 16.95
C LEU A 245 -5.74 -1.61 15.48
N VAL A 246 -6.76 -1.24 14.69
CA VAL A 246 -6.72 -1.45 13.24
C VAL A 246 -5.59 -0.65 12.60
N TYR A 247 -5.40 0.61 13.01
CA TYR A 247 -4.31 1.43 12.50
C TYR A 247 -2.95 0.81 12.81
N MET A 248 -2.73 0.30 14.01
CA MET A 248 -1.49 -0.37 14.41
C MET A 248 -1.27 -1.68 13.67
N ALA A 249 -2.31 -2.54 13.60
CA ALA A 249 -2.22 -3.81 12.86
C ALA A 249 -1.92 -3.56 11.39
N PHE A 250 -2.65 -2.65 10.77
CA PHE A 250 -2.57 -2.35 9.36
C PHE A 250 -1.42 -1.40 9.02
N GLY A 251 -1.36 -0.23 9.67
CA GLY A 251 -0.35 0.78 9.35
C GLY A 251 1.05 0.38 9.79
N VAL A 252 1.21 -0.22 10.99
CA VAL A 252 2.52 -0.52 11.55
C VAL A 252 3.04 -1.90 11.13
N ILE A 253 2.25 -2.96 11.33
CA ILE A 253 2.70 -4.34 11.00
C ILE A 253 2.89 -4.49 9.49
N MET A 254 1.95 -4.01 8.67
CA MET A 254 2.10 -4.06 7.23
C MET A 254 3.26 -3.20 6.74
N SER A 255 3.46 -2.03 7.33
CA SER A 255 4.62 -1.20 7.02
C SER A 255 5.93 -1.92 7.34
N ALA A 256 6.04 -2.59 8.47
CA ALA A 256 7.22 -3.38 8.83
C ALA A 256 7.46 -4.54 7.85
N LEU A 257 6.40 -5.13 7.29
CA LEU A 257 6.50 -6.21 6.32
C LEU A 257 6.99 -5.73 4.93
N CYS A 258 6.61 -4.52 4.50
CA CYS A 258 6.78 -4.07 3.12
C CYS A 258 7.71 -2.87 2.95
N VAL A 259 7.58 -1.86 3.80
CA VAL A 259 8.24 -0.56 3.65
C VAL A 259 9.76 -0.62 3.61
N PRO A 260 10.44 -1.46 4.45
CA PRO A 260 11.89 -1.59 4.43
C PRO A 260 12.45 -2.06 3.07
N TYR A 261 11.60 -2.62 2.24
CA TYR A 261 11.98 -3.18 0.93
C TYR A 261 11.48 -2.30 -0.23
N PHE A 262 10.34 -1.66 -0.08
CA PHE A 262 9.78 -0.78 -1.10
C PHE A 262 10.46 0.59 -1.16
N ILE A 263 10.72 1.23 -0.03
CA ILE A 263 11.34 2.55 -0.03
C ILE A 263 12.73 2.53 -0.69
N PRO A 264 13.65 1.62 -0.34
CA PRO A 264 14.92 1.52 -1.05
C PRO A 264 14.74 1.31 -2.56
N ALA A 265 13.81 0.42 -2.97
CA ALA A 265 13.55 0.17 -4.39
C ALA A 265 13.05 1.42 -5.13
N ILE A 266 12.14 2.20 -4.52
CA ILE A 266 11.64 3.47 -5.06
C ILE A 266 12.75 4.51 -5.19
N LEU A 267 13.71 4.50 -4.26
CA LEU A 267 14.82 5.44 -4.22
C LEU A 267 16.03 4.98 -5.07
N TYR A 268 15.89 3.92 -5.89
CA TYR A 268 16.99 3.30 -6.63
C TYR A 268 18.15 2.88 -5.72
N ARG A 269 17.80 2.29 -4.58
CA ARG A 269 18.77 1.75 -3.64
C ARG A 269 18.68 0.24 -3.54
N GLU A 270 19.74 -0.38 -3.05
CA GLU A 270 19.76 -1.83 -2.83
C GLU A 270 18.64 -2.22 -1.87
N VAL A 271 17.87 -3.26 -2.26
CA VAL A 271 16.80 -3.80 -1.42
C VAL A 271 17.45 -4.70 -0.37
N PRO A 272 17.31 -4.39 0.93
CA PRO A 272 17.89 -5.19 1.99
C PRO A 272 17.25 -6.58 2.05
N ARG A 273 17.94 -7.52 2.70
CA ARG A 273 17.38 -8.85 2.99
C ARG A 273 16.21 -8.71 3.95
N TYR A 274 15.22 -9.61 3.78
CA TYR A 274 14.07 -9.66 4.67
C TYR A 274 14.51 -9.92 6.12
N ARG A 275 13.92 -9.16 7.04
CA ARG A 275 14.15 -9.22 8.47
C ARG A 275 12.83 -9.39 9.21
N VAL A 276 12.60 -10.59 9.72
CA VAL A 276 11.40 -10.90 10.51
C VAL A 276 11.36 -10.12 11.82
N GLU A 277 12.52 -9.69 12.32
CA GLU A 277 12.64 -8.92 13.56
C GLU A 277 11.86 -7.59 13.49
N LEU A 278 11.79 -6.96 12.31
CA LEU A 278 11.02 -5.73 12.14
C LEU A 278 9.51 -5.97 12.31
N VAL A 279 9.03 -7.11 11.81
CA VAL A 279 7.63 -7.52 11.98
C VAL A 279 7.37 -7.90 13.44
N ALA A 280 8.32 -8.56 14.10
CA ALA A 280 8.22 -8.89 15.52
C ALA A 280 8.13 -7.63 16.40
N VAL A 281 8.97 -6.61 16.15
CA VAL A 281 8.90 -5.32 16.84
C VAL A 281 7.55 -4.65 16.62
N ALA A 282 7.04 -4.64 15.39
CA ALA A 282 5.73 -4.08 15.07
C ALA A 282 4.58 -4.84 15.78
N ALA A 283 4.64 -6.17 15.80
CA ALA A 283 3.67 -7.00 16.51
C ALA A 283 3.73 -6.77 18.02
N THR A 284 4.93 -6.62 18.59
CA THR A 284 5.11 -6.27 20.01
C THR A 284 4.49 -4.92 20.33
N ALA A 285 4.70 -3.90 19.48
CA ALA A 285 4.08 -2.59 19.64
C ALA A 285 2.54 -2.69 19.63
N TYR A 286 1.98 -3.51 18.71
CA TYR A 286 0.55 -3.79 18.67
C TYR A 286 0.03 -4.42 19.96
N VAL A 287 0.72 -5.45 20.47
CA VAL A 287 0.34 -6.13 21.73
C VAL A 287 0.41 -5.18 22.92
N LEU A 288 1.47 -4.39 23.03
CA LEU A 288 1.62 -3.39 24.10
C LEU A 288 0.49 -2.35 24.05
N ARG A 289 0.16 -1.87 22.86
CA ARG A 289 -0.94 -0.90 22.70
C ARG A 289 -2.30 -1.51 23.10
N ASN A 290 -2.55 -2.78 22.73
CA ASN A 290 -3.76 -3.49 23.11
C ASN A 290 -3.85 -3.73 24.63
N ALA A 291 -2.71 -3.91 25.29
CA ALA A 291 -2.61 -4.05 26.74
C ALA A 291 -2.63 -2.72 27.52
N GLY A 292 -2.81 -1.57 26.84
CA GLY A 292 -2.86 -0.24 27.47
C GLY A 292 -1.50 0.42 27.67
N PHE A 293 -0.40 -0.19 27.25
CA PHE A 293 0.96 0.38 27.34
C PHE A 293 1.26 1.30 26.16
N GLU A 294 0.66 2.50 26.14
CA GLU A 294 0.74 3.43 25.01
C GLU A 294 2.15 3.97 24.76
N ALA A 295 2.83 4.44 25.80
CA ALA A 295 4.16 5.04 25.67
C ALA A 295 5.22 4.03 25.18
N PRO A 296 5.36 2.82 25.73
CA PRO A 296 6.24 1.79 25.19
C PRO A 296 5.90 1.43 23.73
N ALA A 297 4.63 1.31 23.39
CA ALA A 297 4.20 1.05 22.01
C ALA A 297 4.65 2.16 21.05
N ALA A 298 4.45 3.43 21.45
CA ALA A 298 4.86 4.59 20.66
C ALA A 298 6.37 4.64 20.45
N VAL A 299 7.16 4.34 21.48
CA VAL A 299 8.64 4.29 21.39
C VAL A 299 9.09 3.22 20.40
N LEU A 300 8.49 2.02 20.42
CA LEU A 300 8.82 0.97 19.48
C LEU A 300 8.47 1.36 18.04
N VAL A 301 7.31 1.98 17.81
CA VAL A 301 6.91 2.46 16.48
C VAL A 301 7.85 3.55 15.98
N ALA A 302 8.16 4.54 16.83
CA ALA A 302 9.09 5.62 16.48
C ALA A 302 10.48 5.05 16.13
N GLY A 303 11.00 4.14 16.96
CA GLY A 303 12.26 3.45 16.69
C GLY A 303 12.26 2.68 15.38
N LEU A 304 11.16 1.98 15.07
CA LEU A 304 10.98 1.24 13.83
C LEU A 304 10.98 2.19 12.61
N VAL A 305 10.23 3.28 12.68
CA VAL A 305 10.16 4.29 11.61
C VAL A 305 11.52 4.92 11.37
N LEU A 306 12.20 5.35 12.43
CA LEU A 306 13.54 5.94 12.33
C LEU A 306 14.57 4.94 11.78
N TYR A 307 14.53 3.69 12.22
CA TYR A 307 15.40 2.64 11.70
C TYR A 307 15.18 2.40 10.20
N VAL A 308 13.92 2.27 9.79
CA VAL A 308 13.57 2.03 8.38
C VAL A 308 13.98 3.23 7.52
N ALA A 309 13.72 4.46 7.97
CA ALA A 309 14.12 5.67 7.28
C ALA A 309 15.65 5.72 7.13
N TRP A 310 16.37 5.60 8.24
CA TRP A 310 17.83 5.60 8.24
C TRP A 310 18.40 4.52 7.32
N ARG A 311 17.88 3.30 7.40
CA ARG A 311 18.34 2.18 6.58
C ARG A 311 18.09 2.45 5.10
N SER A 312 16.90 2.93 4.75
CA SER A 312 16.51 3.23 3.37
C SER A 312 17.43 4.24 2.70
N PHE A 313 17.97 5.19 3.45
CA PHE A 313 18.92 6.19 2.93
C PHE A 313 20.37 5.71 2.90
N ARG A 314 20.73 4.69 3.68
CA ARG A 314 22.10 4.15 3.75
C ARG A 314 22.40 3.09 2.69
N GLU A 315 21.39 2.42 2.14
CA GLU A 315 21.61 1.39 1.13
C GLU A 315 22.27 1.97 -0.12
N ARG A 316 23.08 1.14 -0.79
CA ARG A 316 23.87 1.54 -1.96
C ARG A 316 22.93 2.07 -3.06
N TYR A 317 23.27 3.23 -3.61
CA TYR A 317 22.54 3.83 -4.72
C TYR A 317 22.96 3.17 -6.04
N TYR A 318 21.97 2.78 -6.82
CA TYR A 318 22.14 2.28 -8.18
C TYR A 318 21.40 3.22 -9.12
N PRO A 319 22.13 4.04 -9.91
CA PRO A 319 21.46 4.88 -10.90
C PRO A 319 20.68 3.98 -11.87
N PRO A 320 19.50 4.40 -12.32
CA PRO A 320 18.80 3.69 -13.38
C PRO A 320 19.73 3.59 -14.60
N PRO A 321 19.71 2.47 -15.34
CA PRO A 321 20.52 2.34 -16.54
C PRO A 321 20.17 3.46 -17.53
N PRO A 322 21.14 3.98 -18.30
CA PRO A 322 20.87 4.95 -19.34
C PRO A 322 19.86 4.37 -20.32
N PRO A 323 19.00 5.19 -20.91
CA PRO A 323 18.11 4.74 -21.97
C PRO A 323 18.94 4.15 -23.11
N PRO A 324 18.48 3.05 -23.73
CA PRO A 324 19.15 2.45 -24.89
C PRO A 324 19.24 3.42 -26.04
#